data_254bb297b1e2220ee836371ddf2ce798
#
_entry.id   254bb297b1e2220ee836371ddf2ce798
#
_cell.length_a   1.000
_cell.length_b   1.000
_cell.length_c   1.000
_cell.angle_alpha   90.00
_cell.angle_beta   90.00
_cell.angle_gamma   90.00
#
_symmetry.space_group_name_H-M   'P 1'
#
loop_
_entity.id
_entity.type
_entity.pdbx_description
1 polymer ?
#
loop_
_entity_poly.entity_id
_entity_poly.type
_entity_poly.pdbx_seq_one_letter_code
_entity_poly.pdbx_strand_id
1 'polypeptide(L)'
;MLFRSVAGQTISVHYTGWLHDPAAPEQKGRKFDSSRDRGQPFQFTLGVGQVIGGWDEGFAGMKVGGHRTLVIPPEQGYGARGAGGVIPPNATLLFEVELLGVG
;
A
#
# COMPACT_ATOMS: atom_id res chain seq x y z
N MET A 1 -23.83 4.81 -9.93
CA MET A 1 -22.50 5.11 -10.46
C MET A 1 -21.45 4.45 -9.60
N LEU A 2 -20.48 3.80 -10.21
CA LEU A 2 -19.38 3.19 -9.49
C LEU A 2 -18.19 4.15 -9.49
N PHE A 3 -17.72 4.48 -8.29
CA PHE A 3 -16.53 5.31 -8.14
C PHE A 3 -15.30 4.39 -8.01
N ARG A 4 -14.44 4.43 -9.01
CA ARG A 4 -13.19 3.67 -9.03
C ARG A 4 -12.01 4.62 -9.12
N SER A 5 -10.90 4.21 -8.52
CA SER A 5 -9.66 4.98 -8.61
C SER A 5 -9.07 4.84 -10.00
N VAL A 6 -8.67 5.97 -10.58
CA VAL A 6 -7.96 6.02 -11.87
C VAL A 6 -6.74 6.90 -11.74
N ALA A 7 -5.77 6.69 -12.63
CA ALA A 7 -4.56 7.50 -12.65
C ALA A 7 -4.89 8.99 -12.77
N GLY A 8 -4.15 9.82 -12.05
CA GLY A 8 -4.33 11.27 -12.03
C GLY A 8 -5.26 11.77 -10.95
N GLN A 9 -6.01 10.89 -10.29
CA GLN A 9 -6.88 11.30 -9.19
C GLN A 9 -6.15 11.32 -7.86
N THR A 10 -6.52 12.27 -6.99
CA THR A 10 -6.10 12.21 -5.58
C THR A 10 -7.04 11.26 -4.86
N ILE A 11 -6.49 10.28 -4.18
CA ILE A 11 -7.28 9.29 -3.44
C ILE A 11 -6.93 9.34 -1.96
N SER A 12 -7.91 8.97 -1.12
CA SER A 12 -7.75 8.85 0.32
C SER A 12 -7.85 7.38 0.69
N VAL A 13 -6.88 6.91 1.46
CA VAL A 13 -6.76 5.49 1.79
C VAL A 13 -6.42 5.29 3.25
N HIS A 14 -6.78 4.12 3.77
CA HIS A 14 -6.14 3.54 4.95
C HIS A 14 -5.31 2.33 4.54
N TYR A 15 -4.20 2.15 5.22
CA TYR A 15 -3.33 1.01 4.95
C TYR A 15 -2.64 0.54 6.22
N THR A 16 -2.28 -0.73 6.23
CA THR A 16 -1.36 -1.32 7.20
C THR A 16 -0.38 -2.18 6.43
N GLY A 17 0.91 -2.02 6.73
CA GLY A 17 1.98 -2.73 6.04
C GLY A 17 2.79 -3.62 6.97
N TRP A 18 3.10 -4.82 6.50
CA TRP A 18 3.95 -5.80 7.17
C TRP A 18 5.05 -6.24 6.22
N LEU A 19 6.16 -6.68 6.79
CA LEU A 19 7.11 -7.47 6.00
C LEU A 19 6.41 -8.79 5.67
N HIS A 20 6.42 -9.17 4.39
CA HIS A 20 5.84 -10.44 3.97
C HIS A 20 6.71 -11.58 4.49
N ASP A 21 6.11 -12.49 5.25
CA ASP A 21 6.79 -13.65 5.82
C ASP A 21 5.89 -14.88 5.63
N PRO A 22 6.23 -15.75 4.66
CA PRO A 22 5.39 -16.92 4.38
C PRO A 22 5.21 -17.87 5.58
N ALA A 23 6.12 -17.82 6.54
CA ALA A 23 6.05 -18.67 7.74
C ALA A 23 5.22 -18.05 8.87
N ALA A 24 4.86 -16.77 8.76
CA ALA A 24 4.09 -16.09 9.79
C ALA A 24 2.59 -16.30 9.61
N PRO A 25 1.79 -16.14 10.68
CA PRO A 25 0.33 -16.18 10.56
C PRO A 25 -0.15 -15.14 9.54
N GLU A 26 -1.02 -15.57 8.63
CA GLU A 26 -1.54 -14.75 7.53
C GLU A 26 -0.43 -14.16 6.64
N GLN A 27 0.77 -14.73 6.70
CA GLN A 27 1.97 -14.25 6.00
C GLN A 27 2.41 -12.85 6.43
N LYS A 28 1.93 -12.39 7.58
CA LYS A 28 2.25 -11.08 8.13
C LYS A 28 3.41 -11.19 9.11
N GLY A 29 4.57 -10.71 8.69
CA GLY A 29 5.73 -10.58 9.55
C GLY A 29 5.60 -9.33 10.42
N ARG A 30 6.72 -8.60 10.59
CA ARG A 30 6.71 -7.39 11.41
C ARG A 30 5.92 -6.27 10.74
N LYS A 31 4.97 -5.68 11.47
CA LYS A 31 4.28 -4.48 11.02
C LYS A 31 5.26 -3.30 11.05
N PHE A 32 5.30 -2.53 9.97
CA PHE A 32 6.22 -1.39 9.88
C PHE A 32 5.53 -0.04 9.76
N ASP A 33 4.27 0.01 9.35
CA ASP A 33 3.54 1.26 9.21
C ASP A 33 2.05 1.02 9.15
N SER A 34 1.26 2.01 9.59
CA SER A 34 -0.20 1.97 9.48
C SER A 34 -0.78 3.37 9.61
N SER A 35 -1.59 3.76 8.64
CA SER A 35 -2.36 5.01 8.73
C SER A 35 -3.41 4.93 9.82
N ARG A 36 -3.93 3.73 10.11
CA ARG A 36 -4.93 3.54 11.16
C ARG A 36 -4.36 3.82 12.54
N ASP A 37 -3.09 3.47 12.78
CA ASP A 37 -2.44 3.76 14.05
C ASP A 37 -2.30 5.26 14.29
N ARG A 38 -2.17 6.04 13.22
CA ARG A 38 -2.12 7.50 13.30
C ARG A 38 -3.51 8.14 13.38
N GLY A 39 -4.56 7.37 13.12
CA GLY A 39 -5.92 7.86 13.12
C GLY A 39 -6.25 8.83 12.00
N GLN A 40 -5.48 8.82 10.93
CA GLN A 40 -5.63 9.76 9.82
C GLN A 40 -5.43 9.08 8.48
N PRO A 41 -6.37 9.27 7.53
CA PRO A 41 -6.19 8.74 6.17
C PRO A 41 -4.98 9.36 5.49
N PHE A 42 -4.40 8.61 4.58
CA PHE A 42 -3.29 9.05 3.75
C PHE A 42 -3.82 9.41 2.37
N GLN A 43 -3.39 10.55 1.83
CA GLN A 43 -3.80 11.01 0.51
C GLN A 43 -2.60 11.08 -0.41
N PHE A 44 -2.80 10.65 -1.67
CA PHE A 44 -1.78 10.79 -2.70
C PHE A 44 -2.45 10.78 -4.07
N THR A 45 -1.71 11.28 -5.08
CA THR A 45 -2.18 11.23 -6.47
C THR A 45 -1.75 9.90 -7.08
N LEU A 46 -2.72 9.14 -7.58
CA LEU A 46 -2.49 7.80 -8.11
C LEU A 46 -1.80 7.85 -9.47
N GLY A 47 -0.84 6.95 -9.67
CA GLY A 47 -0.26 6.71 -11.00
C GLY A 47 0.82 7.68 -11.45
N VAL A 48 1.30 8.56 -10.56
CA VAL A 48 2.29 9.59 -10.92
C VAL A 48 3.62 9.45 -10.16
N GLY A 49 3.84 8.31 -9.53
CA GLY A 49 5.11 8.03 -8.86
C GLY A 49 5.29 8.71 -7.50
N GLN A 50 4.24 9.18 -6.87
CA GLN A 50 4.33 9.74 -5.52
C GLN A 50 4.53 8.67 -4.45
N VAL A 51 4.19 7.43 -4.77
CA VAL A 51 4.25 6.27 -3.88
C VAL A 51 4.99 5.14 -4.59
N ILE A 52 5.26 4.06 -3.86
CA ILE A 52 5.92 2.89 -4.48
C ILE A 52 5.06 2.32 -5.61
N GLY A 53 5.72 1.72 -6.61
CA GLY A 53 5.04 1.22 -7.80
C GLY A 53 3.93 0.23 -7.51
N GLY A 54 4.12 -0.63 -6.51
CA GLY A 54 3.09 -1.58 -6.10
C GLY A 54 1.80 -0.92 -5.62
N TRP A 55 1.88 0.30 -5.11
CA TRP A 55 0.69 1.08 -4.73
C TRP A 55 0.02 1.72 -5.95
N ASP A 56 0.82 2.32 -6.85
CA ASP A 56 0.25 2.90 -8.07
C ASP A 56 -0.50 1.85 -8.89
N GLU A 57 0.02 0.62 -8.94
CA GLU A 57 -0.66 -0.47 -9.61
C GLU A 57 -1.77 -1.09 -8.74
N GLY A 58 -1.49 -1.27 -7.45
CA GLY A 58 -2.38 -1.99 -6.55
C GLY A 58 -3.67 -1.28 -6.22
N PHE A 59 -3.67 0.05 -6.21
CA PHE A 59 -4.88 0.83 -5.96
C PHE A 59 -5.70 1.09 -7.22
N ALA A 60 -5.11 0.91 -8.40
CA ALA A 60 -5.81 1.20 -9.65
C ALA A 60 -7.08 0.33 -9.79
N GLY A 61 -8.18 0.96 -10.14
CA GLY A 61 -9.44 0.26 -10.36
C GLY A 61 -10.18 -0.18 -9.10
N MET A 62 -9.71 0.19 -7.91
CA MET A 62 -10.44 -0.11 -6.68
C MET A 62 -11.74 0.71 -6.61
N LYS A 63 -12.77 0.09 -6.06
CA LYS A 63 -14.02 0.79 -5.75
C LYS A 63 -13.87 1.50 -4.40
N VAL A 64 -14.52 2.66 -4.28
CA VAL A 64 -14.63 3.32 -2.97
C VAL A 64 -15.33 2.37 -1.99
N GLY A 65 -14.74 2.22 -0.81
CA GLY A 65 -15.19 1.25 0.20
C GLY A 65 -14.58 -0.14 0.03
N GLY A 66 -13.81 -0.35 -1.05
CA GLY A 66 -13.18 -1.65 -1.31
C GLY A 66 -11.93 -1.88 -0.47
N HIS A 67 -11.59 -3.15 -0.32
CA HIS A 67 -10.38 -3.59 0.38
C HIS A 67 -9.58 -4.50 -0.54
N ARG A 68 -8.27 -4.40 -0.46
CA ARG A 68 -7.34 -5.32 -1.15
C ARG A 68 -6.20 -5.69 -0.24
N THR A 69 -5.64 -6.88 -0.49
CA THR A 69 -4.34 -7.26 0.06
C THR A 69 -3.34 -7.20 -1.08
N LEU A 70 -2.27 -6.44 -0.89
CA LEU A 70 -1.23 -6.26 -1.90
C LEU A 70 0.03 -6.96 -1.41
N VAL A 71 0.56 -7.89 -2.21
CA VAL A 71 1.87 -8.47 -1.98
C VAL A 71 2.82 -7.85 -3.00
N ILE A 72 3.78 -7.09 -2.52
CA ILE A 72 4.60 -6.21 -3.36
C ILE A 72 6.04 -6.69 -3.33
N PRO A 73 6.58 -7.15 -4.47
CA PRO A 73 7.98 -7.56 -4.54
C PRO A 73 8.91 -6.35 -4.40
N PRO A 74 10.20 -6.56 -4.09
CA PRO A 74 11.12 -5.44 -3.85
C PRO A 74 11.21 -4.44 -4.99
N GLU A 75 11.18 -4.88 -6.24
CA GLU A 75 11.28 -3.99 -7.39
C GLU A 75 10.08 -3.07 -7.55
N GLN A 76 8.97 -3.38 -6.91
CA GLN A 76 7.77 -2.53 -6.86
C GLN A 76 7.63 -1.85 -5.50
N GLY A 77 8.55 -2.08 -4.61
CA GLY A 77 8.59 -1.51 -3.26
C GLY A 77 9.83 -0.66 -3.06
N TYR A 78 10.62 -1.02 -2.05
CA TYR A 78 11.80 -0.24 -1.67
C TYR A 78 13.12 -0.82 -2.18
N GLY A 79 13.06 -1.89 -2.96
CA GLY A 79 14.19 -2.42 -3.71
C GLY A 79 15.38 -2.85 -2.85
N ALA A 80 16.57 -2.74 -3.44
CA ALA A 80 17.80 -3.15 -2.79
C ALA A 80 18.22 -2.24 -1.63
N ARG A 81 17.66 -1.04 -1.51
CA ARG A 81 17.98 -0.10 -0.44
C ARG A 81 17.21 -0.33 0.84
N GLY A 82 15.96 -0.84 0.71
CA GLY A 82 15.04 -0.83 1.84
C GLY A 82 14.64 0.59 2.23
N ALA A 83 14.19 0.79 3.45
CA ALA A 83 13.75 2.09 3.93
C ALA A 83 14.04 2.24 5.42
N GLY A 84 14.88 3.22 5.75
CA GLY A 84 15.01 3.79 7.08
C GLY A 84 15.17 2.82 8.25
N GLY A 85 15.79 1.67 8.07
CA GLY A 85 15.98 0.71 9.16
C GLY A 85 14.75 -0.11 9.52
N VAL A 86 13.57 0.19 8.93
CA VAL A 86 12.34 -0.57 9.18
C VAL A 86 12.05 -1.57 8.07
N ILE A 87 12.46 -1.26 6.85
CA ILE A 87 12.30 -2.17 5.70
C ILE A 87 13.69 -2.58 5.24
N PRO A 88 14.04 -3.86 5.38
CA PRO A 88 15.36 -4.34 4.97
C PRO A 88 15.51 -4.33 3.45
N PRO A 89 16.76 -4.42 2.94
CA PRO A 89 16.97 -4.57 1.50
C PRO A 89 16.28 -5.79 0.94
N ASN A 90 15.77 -5.66 -0.25
CA ASN A 90 15.12 -6.75 -1.01
C ASN A 90 13.92 -7.38 -0.30
N ALA A 91 13.18 -6.58 0.47
CA ALA A 91 12.01 -7.07 1.19
C ALA A 91 10.78 -7.11 0.30
N THR A 92 10.04 -8.20 0.37
CA THR A 92 8.67 -8.29 -0.14
C THR A 92 7.74 -7.76 0.94
N LEU A 93 6.76 -6.95 0.55
CA LEU A 93 5.87 -6.27 1.48
C LEU A 93 4.45 -6.81 1.33
N LEU A 94 3.71 -6.80 2.44
CA LEU A 94 2.28 -7.12 2.42
C LEU A 94 1.53 -5.94 3.00
N PHE A 95 0.56 -5.42 2.22
CA PHE A 95 -0.30 -4.33 2.68
C PHE A 95 -1.75 -4.77 2.63
N GLU A 96 -2.48 -4.43 3.68
CA GLU A 96 -3.94 -4.42 3.63
C GLU A 96 -4.37 -2.98 3.44
N VAL A 97 -5.15 -2.73 2.41
CA VAL A 97 -5.52 -1.37 2.01
C VAL A 97 -7.02 -1.23 1.84
N GLU A 98 -7.50 -0.02 2.11
CA GLU A 98 -8.89 0.36 1.93
C GLU A 98 -8.95 1.69 1.19
N LEU A 99 -9.78 1.77 0.15
CA LEU A 99 -10.02 3.03 -0.56
C LEU A 99 -11.21 3.75 0.08
N LEU A 100 -10.94 4.92 0.64
CA LEU A 100 -11.97 5.70 1.35
C LEU A 100 -12.69 6.68 0.45
N GLY A 101 -11.98 7.25 -0.54
CA GLY A 101 -12.58 8.23 -1.43
C GLY A 101 -11.66 8.58 -2.59
N VAL A 102 -12.27 9.16 -3.63
CA VAL A 102 -11.57 9.71 -4.80
C VAL A 102 -11.99 11.16 -4.94
N GLY A 103 -11.04 12.00 -5.29
CA GLY A 103 -11.32 13.43 -5.39
C GLY A 103 -10.70 14.11 -6.57
#